data_c5b125d23db482c50920c8af92069a33
#
_entry.id   c5b125d23db482c50920c8af92069a33
#
_cell.length_a   1.000
_cell.length_b   1.000
_cell.length_c   1.000
_cell.angle_alpha   90.00
_cell.angle_beta   90.00
_cell.angle_gamma   90.00
#
_symmetry.space_group_name_H-M   'P 1'
#
loop_
_entity.id
_entity.type
_entity.pdbx_description
1 polymer ?
#
loop_
_entity_poly.entity_id
_entity_poly.type
_entity_poly.pdbx_seq_one_letter_code
_entity_poly.pdbx_strand_id
1 'polypeptide(L)'
;MRKLFTKVIKNRIEKQLDDNQAREQAGFRSGYSTTDHLQVITQLVQKANEYELPMSFIFVDYEKAFDSVEHAGIIDAIKEHKVDSIYIETLVNIYNSGTSIIRLDKESCKFLIQKGVRQGDTLSPKLFNAGLEQVFRRLNWDNDKWRTVKPSQIC
;
A
#
# COMPACT_ATOMS: atom_id res chain seq x y z
N MET A 1 -10.79 -10.49 -19.41
CA MET A 1 -11.95 -9.81 -18.77
C MET A 1 -11.69 -9.33 -17.34
N ARG A 2 -11.10 -10.14 -16.45
CA ARG A 2 -10.89 -9.74 -15.03
C ARG A 2 -10.08 -8.45 -14.83
N LYS A 3 -8.94 -8.29 -15.55
CA LYS A 3 -8.12 -7.07 -15.45
C LYS A 3 -8.86 -5.79 -15.87
N LEU A 4 -9.80 -5.88 -16.79
CA LEU A 4 -10.66 -4.74 -17.15
C LEU A 4 -11.64 -4.41 -16.04
N PHE A 5 -12.22 -5.41 -15.42
CA PHE A 5 -13.16 -5.23 -14.30
C PHE A 5 -12.47 -4.58 -13.09
N THR A 6 -11.33 -5.10 -12.67
CA THR A 6 -10.55 -4.51 -11.56
C THR A 6 -10.04 -3.11 -11.89
N LYS A 7 -9.71 -2.82 -13.16
CA LYS A 7 -9.37 -1.46 -13.61
C LYS A 7 -10.56 -0.50 -13.47
N VAL A 8 -11.77 -0.93 -13.78
CA VAL A 8 -12.98 -0.10 -13.60
C VAL A 8 -13.19 0.19 -12.11
N ILE A 9 -13.11 -0.83 -11.24
CA ILE A 9 -13.21 -0.64 -9.79
C ILE A 9 -12.13 0.34 -9.32
N LYS A 10 -10.86 0.10 -9.71
CA LYS A 10 -9.74 1.00 -9.37
C LYS A 10 -10.09 2.45 -9.68
N ASN A 11 -10.51 2.75 -10.91
CA ASN A 11 -10.81 4.12 -11.32
C ASN A 11 -11.93 4.77 -10.50
N ARG A 12 -12.84 3.98 -9.93
CA ARG A 12 -13.94 4.46 -9.10
C ARG A 12 -13.53 4.78 -7.67
N ILE A 13 -12.61 3.99 -7.10
CA ILE A 13 -12.22 4.11 -5.69
C ILE A 13 -10.83 4.77 -5.49
N GLU A 14 -10.03 4.93 -6.57
CA GLU A 14 -8.66 5.43 -6.50
C GLU A 14 -8.57 6.79 -5.81
N LYS A 15 -9.46 7.71 -6.14
CA LYS A 15 -9.47 9.04 -5.51
C LYS A 15 -9.69 8.94 -4.00
N GLN A 16 -10.65 8.14 -3.56
CA GLN A 16 -10.94 7.97 -2.13
C GLN A 16 -9.76 7.33 -1.39
N LEU A 17 -9.07 6.37 -2.02
CA LEU A 17 -7.88 5.75 -1.45
C LEU A 17 -6.72 6.75 -1.38
N ASP A 18 -6.46 7.52 -2.43
CA ASP A 18 -5.34 8.46 -2.50
C ASP A 18 -5.53 9.68 -1.59
N ASP A 19 -6.75 10.20 -1.45
CA ASP A 19 -7.07 11.34 -0.58
C ASP A 19 -6.87 11.01 0.91
N ASN A 20 -6.95 9.72 1.27
CA ASN A 20 -6.78 9.25 2.64
C ASN A 20 -5.37 8.72 2.94
N GLN A 21 -4.43 8.78 1.99
CA GLN A 21 -3.04 8.37 2.22
C GLN A 21 -2.18 9.52 2.73
N ALA A 22 -1.21 9.21 3.58
CA ALA A 22 -0.20 10.16 4.01
C ALA A 22 0.56 10.76 2.81
N ARG A 23 1.02 12.01 2.94
CA ARG A 23 1.75 12.71 1.86
C ARG A 23 3.09 12.03 1.55
N GLU A 24 3.67 11.42 2.54
CA GLU A 24 4.94 10.69 2.48
C GLU A 24 4.84 9.37 1.69
N GLN A 25 3.62 8.83 1.55
CA GLN A 25 3.40 7.62 0.77
C GLN A 25 3.38 7.94 -0.73
N ALA A 26 4.46 7.63 -1.43
CA ALA A 26 4.57 7.88 -2.86
C ALA A 26 4.53 6.62 -3.73
N GLY A 27 4.80 5.46 -3.16
CA GLY A 27 4.74 4.20 -3.90
C GLY A 27 3.37 3.96 -4.53
N PHE A 28 3.34 3.61 -5.83
CA PHE A 28 2.13 3.33 -6.60
C PHE A 28 1.09 4.47 -6.62
N ARG A 29 1.52 5.69 -6.40
CA ARG A 29 0.68 6.88 -6.39
C ARG A 29 0.94 7.73 -7.64
N SER A 30 -0.13 8.24 -8.26
CA SER A 30 -0.01 9.10 -9.44
C SER A 30 0.57 10.46 -9.06
N GLY A 31 1.50 10.97 -9.87
CA GLY A 31 2.13 12.28 -9.64
C GLY A 31 3.32 12.27 -8.68
N TYR A 32 3.73 11.10 -8.18
CA TYR A 32 4.91 10.93 -7.34
C TYR A 32 5.99 10.12 -8.07
N SER A 33 7.25 10.44 -7.83
CA SER A 33 8.37 9.70 -8.40
C SER A 33 9.41 9.32 -7.33
N THR A 34 10.18 8.28 -7.61
CA THR A 34 11.33 7.91 -6.77
C THR A 34 12.40 9.00 -6.74
N THR A 35 12.50 9.80 -7.79
CA THR A 35 13.45 10.94 -7.88
C THR A 35 13.11 11.98 -6.83
N ASP A 36 11.83 12.28 -6.60
CA ASP A 36 11.40 13.26 -5.59
C ASP A 36 11.83 12.81 -4.19
N HIS A 37 11.65 11.50 -3.88
CA HIS A 37 12.10 10.94 -2.60
C HIS A 37 13.61 10.95 -2.43
N LEU A 38 14.36 10.61 -3.48
CA LEU A 38 15.81 10.70 -3.45
C LEU A 38 16.29 12.13 -3.20
N GLN A 39 15.64 13.12 -3.82
CA GLN A 39 15.95 14.52 -3.59
C GLN A 39 15.68 14.94 -2.13
N VAL A 40 14.55 14.53 -1.56
CA VAL A 40 14.24 14.81 -0.15
C VAL A 40 15.29 14.20 0.79
N ILE A 41 15.64 12.92 0.59
CA ILE A 41 16.67 12.24 1.40
C ILE A 41 18.03 12.96 1.25
N THR A 42 18.41 13.31 0.02
CA THR A 42 19.66 14.03 -0.23
C THR A 42 19.71 15.38 0.49
N GLN A 43 18.62 16.16 0.43
CA GLN A 43 18.50 17.42 1.15
C GLN A 43 18.56 17.24 2.68
N LEU A 44 17.91 16.19 3.21
CA LEU A 44 17.97 15.88 4.64
C LEU A 44 19.39 15.56 5.09
N VAL A 45 20.13 14.74 4.33
CA VAL A 45 21.53 14.40 4.62
C VAL A 45 22.42 15.65 4.54
N GLN A 46 22.24 16.49 3.52
CA GLN A 46 23.00 17.73 3.38
C GLN A 46 22.77 18.66 4.58
N LYS A 47 21.52 18.89 4.96
CA LYS A 47 21.19 19.74 6.12
C LYS A 47 21.71 19.15 7.43
N ALA A 48 21.59 17.83 7.62
CA ALA A 48 22.13 17.18 8.81
C ALA A 48 23.65 17.39 8.92
N ASN A 49 24.39 17.29 7.82
CA ASN A 49 25.82 17.55 7.81
C ASN A 49 26.16 19.05 8.01
N GLU A 50 25.39 19.96 7.39
CA GLU A 50 25.58 21.40 7.51
C GLU A 50 25.38 21.91 8.95
N TYR A 51 24.39 21.37 9.63
CA TYR A 51 24.04 21.78 11.00
C TYR A 51 24.56 20.81 12.08
N GLU A 52 25.42 19.88 11.73
CA GLU A 52 25.98 18.85 12.63
C GLU A 52 24.91 18.11 13.45
N LEU A 53 23.74 17.85 12.83
CA LEU A 53 22.65 17.18 13.48
C LEU A 53 22.80 15.65 13.41
N PRO A 54 22.68 14.93 14.52
CA PRO A 54 22.69 13.47 14.49
C PRO A 54 21.46 12.98 13.75
N MET A 55 21.67 12.15 12.73
CA MET A 55 20.59 11.55 11.93
C MET A 55 20.80 10.04 11.78
N SER A 56 19.72 9.30 11.90
CA SER A 56 19.71 7.86 11.67
C SER A 56 18.61 7.50 10.67
N PHE A 57 18.93 6.64 9.72
CA PHE A 57 17.97 6.09 8.77
C PHE A 57 17.68 4.62 9.10
N ILE A 58 16.41 4.27 9.11
CA ILE A 58 15.96 2.89 9.24
C ILE A 58 15.24 2.51 7.95
N PHE A 59 15.77 1.52 7.24
CA PHE A 59 15.17 0.98 6.04
C PHE A 59 14.41 -0.30 6.40
N VAL A 60 13.14 -0.34 6.02
CA VAL A 60 12.27 -1.51 6.25
C VAL A 60 11.89 -2.10 4.91
N ASP A 61 12.21 -3.37 4.71
CA ASP A 61 11.80 -4.13 3.53
C ASP A 61 10.87 -5.28 3.94
N TYR A 62 9.83 -5.51 3.17
CA TYR A 62 8.83 -6.53 3.45
C TYR A 62 9.05 -7.76 2.58
N GLU A 63 9.33 -8.90 3.20
CA GLU A 63 9.41 -10.16 2.47
C GLU A 63 8.04 -10.54 1.89
N LYS A 64 7.99 -10.77 0.58
CA LYS A 64 6.77 -11.16 -0.14
C LYS A 64 5.56 -10.26 0.16
N ALA A 65 5.78 -8.95 0.21
CA ALA A 65 4.80 -7.94 0.63
C ALA A 65 3.39 -8.18 0.05
N PHE A 66 3.29 -8.36 -1.27
CA PHE A 66 2.00 -8.56 -1.95
C PHE A 66 1.36 -9.93 -1.67
N ASP A 67 2.15 -10.94 -1.41
CA ASP A 67 1.67 -12.31 -1.22
C ASP A 67 1.29 -12.60 0.24
N SER A 68 1.79 -11.78 1.18
CA SER A 68 1.60 -11.98 2.62
C SER A 68 0.41 -11.25 3.22
N VAL A 69 -0.14 -10.25 2.53
CA VAL A 69 -1.23 -9.40 3.06
C VAL A 69 -2.51 -10.21 3.26
N GLU A 70 -3.10 -10.11 4.44
CA GLU A 70 -4.37 -10.76 4.74
C GLU A 70 -5.56 -10.02 4.10
N HIS A 71 -6.47 -10.78 3.49
CA HIS A 71 -7.66 -10.20 2.84
C HIS A 71 -8.53 -9.42 3.83
N ALA A 72 -8.68 -9.91 5.06
CA ALA A 72 -9.42 -9.21 6.10
C ALA A 72 -8.84 -7.82 6.40
N GLY A 73 -7.50 -7.73 6.53
CA GLY A 73 -6.82 -6.46 6.76
C GLY A 73 -7.02 -5.46 5.62
N ILE A 74 -7.01 -5.94 4.36
CA ILE A 74 -7.31 -5.08 3.20
C ILE A 74 -8.75 -4.57 3.27
N ILE A 75 -9.71 -5.45 3.55
CA ILE A 75 -11.13 -5.09 3.61
C ILE A 75 -11.38 -4.06 4.72
N ASP A 76 -10.77 -4.23 5.87
CA ASP A 76 -10.89 -3.27 6.98
C ASP A 76 -10.24 -1.93 6.62
N ALA A 77 -9.09 -1.95 5.96
CA ALA A 77 -8.43 -0.72 5.49
C ALA A 77 -9.33 0.08 4.53
N ILE A 78 -9.92 -0.57 3.51
CA ILE A 78 -10.77 0.15 2.56
C ILE A 78 -12.08 0.67 3.18
N LYS A 79 -12.60 0.02 4.24
CA LYS A 79 -13.71 0.56 5.04
C LYS A 79 -13.31 1.85 5.75
N GLU A 80 -12.14 1.88 6.38
CA GLU A 80 -11.62 3.07 7.06
C GLU A 80 -11.36 4.22 6.07
N HIS A 81 -10.98 3.91 4.82
CA HIS A 81 -10.87 4.89 3.74
C HIS A 81 -12.23 5.36 3.19
N LYS A 82 -13.34 4.95 3.82
CA LYS A 82 -14.71 5.35 3.46
C LYS A 82 -15.10 5.01 2.02
N VAL A 83 -14.55 3.91 1.49
CA VAL A 83 -14.96 3.39 0.18
C VAL A 83 -16.42 2.94 0.26
N ASP A 84 -17.18 3.20 -0.79
CA ASP A 84 -18.59 2.83 -0.87
C ASP A 84 -18.78 1.31 -0.70
N SER A 85 -19.80 0.94 0.09
CA SER A 85 -20.09 -0.44 0.47
C SER A 85 -20.25 -1.38 -0.73
N ILE A 86 -20.78 -0.89 -1.85
CA ILE A 86 -20.95 -1.69 -3.06
C ILE A 86 -19.62 -2.19 -3.64
N TYR A 87 -18.57 -1.36 -3.55
CA TYR A 87 -17.22 -1.76 -3.98
C TYR A 87 -16.56 -2.68 -2.98
N ILE A 88 -16.80 -2.45 -1.67
CA ILE A 88 -16.30 -3.32 -0.60
C ILE A 88 -16.88 -4.73 -0.76
N GLU A 89 -18.20 -4.87 -0.90
CA GLU A 89 -18.86 -6.16 -1.12
C GLU A 89 -18.35 -6.86 -2.38
N THR A 90 -18.17 -6.09 -3.46
CA THR A 90 -17.62 -6.61 -4.70
C THR A 90 -16.21 -7.19 -4.49
N LEU A 91 -15.35 -6.48 -3.75
CA LEU A 91 -13.99 -6.93 -3.45
C LEU A 91 -13.98 -8.14 -2.52
N VAL A 92 -14.83 -8.16 -1.49
CA VAL A 92 -15.03 -9.33 -0.62
C VAL A 92 -15.37 -10.56 -1.45
N ASN A 93 -16.32 -10.45 -2.38
CA ASN A 93 -16.71 -11.56 -3.25
C ASN A 93 -15.57 -12.02 -4.16
N ILE A 94 -14.76 -11.08 -4.70
CA ILE A 94 -13.62 -11.39 -5.53
C ILE A 94 -12.53 -12.16 -4.75
N TYR A 95 -12.26 -11.77 -3.52
CA TYR A 95 -11.24 -12.39 -2.69
C TYR A 95 -11.70 -13.72 -2.11
N ASN A 96 -12.93 -13.82 -1.62
CA ASN A 96 -13.50 -15.06 -1.07
C ASN A 96 -13.67 -16.16 -2.13
N SER A 97 -13.96 -15.80 -3.38
CA SER A 97 -14.06 -16.74 -4.49
C SER A 97 -12.74 -17.03 -5.21
N GLY A 98 -11.64 -16.43 -4.73
CA GLY A 98 -10.32 -16.52 -5.35
C GLY A 98 -9.77 -17.94 -5.31
N THR A 99 -9.71 -18.61 -6.45
CA THR A 99 -9.10 -19.93 -6.58
C THR A 99 -7.95 -19.93 -7.56
N SER A 100 -6.96 -20.78 -7.33
CA SER A 100 -5.89 -21.07 -8.27
C SER A 100 -5.87 -22.55 -8.62
N ILE A 101 -5.34 -22.86 -9.79
CA ILE A 101 -5.26 -24.24 -10.29
C ILE A 101 -3.81 -24.49 -10.70
N ILE A 102 -3.22 -25.51 -10.12
CA ILE A 102 -1.93 -26.06 -10.58
C ILE A 102 -2.24 -27.24 -11.48
N ARG A 103 -1.69 -27.21 -12.68
CA ARG A 103 -1.77 -28.29 -13.66
C ARG A 103 -0.41 -28.98 -13.77
N LEU A 104 -0.38 -30.27 -13.47
CA LEU A 104 0.78 -31.13 -13.61
C LEU A 104 0.35 -32.27 -14.55
N ASP A 105 0.81 -32.24 -15.79
CA ASP A 105 0.44 -33.20 -16.86
C ASP A 105 -1.09 -33.36 -16.99
N LYS A 106 -1.59 -34.49 -16.57
CA LYS A 106 -3.03 -34.86 -16.66
C LYS A 106 -3.82 -34.52 -15.41
N GLU A 107 -3.15 -34.16 -14.32
CA GLU A 107 -3.81 -33.85 -13.06
C GLU A 107 -3.91 -32.34 -12.82
N SER A 108 -5.00 -31.91 -12.23
CA SER A 108 -5.20 -30.52 -11.85
C SER A 108 -5.65 -30.44 -10.40
N CYS A 109 -4.92 -29.66 -9.59
CA CYS A 109 -5.28 -29.38 -8.21
C CYS A 109 -5.81 -27.95 -8.10
N LYS A 110 -7.01 -27.79 -7.55
CA LYS A 110 -7.65 -26.49 -7.29
C LYS A 110 -7.55 -26.19 -5.79
N PHE A 111 -7.09 -24.98 -5.46
CA PHE A 111 -7.01 -24.51 -4.07
C PHE A 111 -7.51 -23.08 -3.94
N LEU A 112 -7.93 -22.72 -2.73
CA LEU A 112 -8.37 -21.38 -2.38
C LEU A 112 -7.15 -20.49 -2.08
N ILE A 113 -7.19 -19.25 -2.54
CA ILE A 113 -6.21 -18.23 -2.19
C ILE A 113 -6.72 -17.54 -0.93
N GLN A 114 -6.04 -17.76 0.19
CA GLN A 114 -6.46 -17.25 1.50
C GLN A 114 -5.87 -15.88 1.83
N LYS A 115 -4.74 -15.51 1.21
CA LYS A 115 -4.05 -14.24 1.43
C LYS A 115 -3.30 -13.80 0.19
N GLY A 116 -2.84 -12.57 0.22
CA GLY A 116 -2.11 -11.93 -0.87
C GLY A 116 -3.01 -11.17 -1.84
N VAL A 117 -2.44 -10.13 -2.42
CA VAL A 117 -3.03 -9.40 -3.55
C VAL A 117 -2.42 -9.90 -4.84
N ARG A 118 -3.19 -9.91 -5.91
CA ARG A 118 -2.75 -10.50 -7.17
C ARG A 118 -1.70 -9.63 -7.85
N GLN A 119 -0.56 -10.22 -8.13
CA GLN A 119 0.50 -9.59 -8.93
C GLN A 119 0.01 -9.34 -10.37
N GLY A 120 0.30 -8.14 -10.88
CA GLY A 120 -0.12 -7.72 -12.22
C GLY A 120 -1.59 -7.28 -12.34
N ASP A 121 -2.34 -7.19 -11.24
CA ASP A 121 -3.63 -6.52 -11.19
C ASP A 121 -3.42 -5.03 -10.87
N THR A 122 -4.11 -4.16 -11.60
CA THR A 122 -3.96 -2.70 -11.46
C THR A 122 -4.47 -2.15 -10.13
N LEU A 123 -5.35 -2.88 -9.45
CA LEU A 123 -5.94 -2.50 -8.16
C LEU A 123 -5.07 -2.93 -6.97
N SER A 124 -4.33 -4.03 -7.11
CA SER A 124 -3.54 -4.62 -6.02
C SER A 124 -2.57 -3.67 -5.33
N PRO A 125 -1.80 -2.82 -6.03
CA PRO A 125 -0.92 -1.85 -5.38
C PRO A 125 -1.67 -0.83 -4.52
N LYS A 126 -2.84 -0.38 -4.95
CA LYS A 126 -3.66 0.57 -4.19
C LYS A 126 -4.23 -0.04 -2.91
N LEU A 127 -4.68 -1.29 -2.99
CA LEU A 127 -5.18 -2.03 -1.83
C LEU A 127 -4.05 -2.33 -0.83
N PHE A 128 -2.87 -2.68 -1.33
CA PHE A 128 -1.69 -2.86 -0.49
C PHE A 128 -1.34 -1.57 0.25
N ASN A 129 -1.26 -0.44 -0.45
CA ASN A 129 -1.00 0.86 0.15
C ASN A 129 -2.04 1.22 1.22
N ALA A 130 -3.33 1.00 0.96
CA ALA A 130 -4.38 1.25 1.94
C ALA A 130 -4.19 0.41 3.22
N GLY A 131 -3.86 -0.87 3.07
CA GLY A 131 -3.56 -1.75 4.20
C GLY A 131 -2.32 -1.30 4.98
N LEU A 132 -1.26 -0.92 4.28
CA LEU A 132 -0.01 -0.44 4.88
C LEU A 132 -0.23 0.87 5.65
N GLU A 133 -0.97 1.81 5.07
CA GLU A 133 -1.33 3.08 5.72
C GLU A 133 -2.06 2.84 7.05
N GLN A 134 -2.97 1.87 7.09
CA GLN A 134 -3.66 1.52 8.33
C GLN A 134 -2.71 0.99 9.41
N VAL A 135 -1.73 0.18 9.03
CA VAL A 135 -0.70 -0.31 9.95
C VAL A 135 0.10 0.87 10.51
N PHE A 136 0.54 1.79 9.67
CA PHE A 136 1.30 2.96 10.12
C PHE A 136 0.48 3.87 11.05
N ARG A 137 -0.79 4.09 10.76
CA ARG A 137 -1.69 4.86 11.65
C ARG A 137 -1.84 4.23 13.03
N ARG A 138 -1.91 2.90 13.10
CA ARG A 138 -2.00 2.18 14.38
C ARG A 138 -0.71 2.24 15.19
N LEU A 139 0.45 2.36 14.54
CA LEU A 139 1.74 2.49 15.21
C LEU A 139 1.96 3.82 15.92
N ASN A 140 1.12 4.83 15.64
CA ASN A 140 1.10 6.13 16.37
C ASN A 140 2.50 6.79 16.47
N TRP A 141 3.27 6.77 15.39
CA TRP A 141 4.66 7.25 15.32
C TRP A 141 4.85 8.68 15.85
N ASP A 142 3.81 9.53 15.77
CA ASP A 142 3.85 10.92 16.22
C ASP A 142 3.90 11.07 17.74
N ASN A 143 3.49 10.06 18.49
CA ASN A 143 3.44 10.07 19.95
C ASN A 143 4.70 9.48 20.60
N ASP A 144 5.50 8.73 19.85
CA ASP A 144 6.73 8.17 20.35
C ASP A 144 7.92 9.11 20.09
N LYS A 145 8.99 8.93 20.87
CA LYS A 145 10.22 9.75 20.90
C LYS A 145 10.97 9.87 19.55
N TRP A 146 10.43 9.31 18.48
CA TRP A 146 10.96 9.37 17.13
C TRP A 146 10.40 10.62 16.45
N ARG A 147 11.18 11.71 16.44
CA ARG A 147 10.80 12.90 15.67
C ARG A 147 10.95 12.58 14.18
N THR A 148 9.85 12.32 13.53
CA THR A 148 9.81 12.47 12.08
C THR A 148 9.97 13.95 11.76
N VAL A 149 10.99 14.31 10.99
CA VAL A 149 11.16 15.68 10.53
C VAL A 149 10.00 15.98 9.57
N LYS A 150 9.07 16.82 10.02
CA LYS A 150 7.96 17.25 9.15
C LYS A 150 8.52 18.12 8.01
N PRO A 151 8.05 17.95 6.78
CA PRO A 151 8.49 18.79 5.64
C PRO A 151 8.41 20.31 5.88
N SER A 152 7.50 20.74 6.76
CA SER A 152 7.34 22.14 7.17
C SER A 152 8.48 22.68 8.03
N GLN A 153 9.41 21.84 8.49
CA GLN A 153 10.59 22.24 9.28
C GLN A 153 11.87 22.33 8.43
N ILE A 154 11.76 22.10 7.13
CA ILE A 154 12.87 22.08 6.17
C ILE A 154 12.87 23.36 5.31
N CYS A 155 12.24 24.43 5.76
CA CYS A 155 12.33 25.75 5.10
C CYS A 155 13.54 26.53 5.58
#